data_d408bdaae43a8885af21e06bb75c897f
#
_entry.id   d408bdaae43a8885af21e06bb75c897f
#
_cell.length_a   1.000
_cell.length_b   1.000
_cell.length_c   1.000
_cell.angle_alpha   90.00
_cell.angle_beta   90.00
_cell.angle_gamma   90.00
#
_symmetry.space_group_name_H-M   'P 1'
#
loop_
_entity.id
_entity.type
_entity.pdbx_description
1 polymer ?
#
loop_
_entity_poly.entity_id
_entity_poly.type
_entity_poly.pdbx_seq_one_letter_code
_entity_poly.pdbx_strand_id
1 'polypeptide(L)'
;MDHLTDALHSFRCCKDEDIETFLRYKAFEYLERCWCSIYLILDEEAFDKGKIEVVAYFTLSHKSLLPENASKTKVKEASGFKTAESIHFVLIGQLGKYMAMMPNDCVRTYDISGQEVLDYALEVIQASNQLIPCRCVLVECSEKEKVQKFYTDYGFSFFQYDGEHYQFYKRI
;
A
#
# COMPACT_ATOMS: atom_id res chain seq x y z
N MET A 1 5.29 1.73 -28.26
CA MET A 1 5.41 1.53 -26.82
C MET A 1 4.04 1.85 -26.22
N ASP A 2 3.58 1.08 -25.28
CA ASP A 2 2.23 1.25 -24.72
C ASP A 2 2.23 2.50 -23.82
N HIS A 3 1.27 3.40 -23.98
CA HIS A 3 1.15 4.64 -23.20
C HIS A 3 1.16 4.38 -21.68
N LEU A 4 0.66 3.23 -21.26
CA LEU A 4 0.70 2.83 -19.85
C LEU A 4 2.13 2.54 -19.38
N THR A 5 2.91 1.81 -20.16
CA THR A 5 4.32 1.51 -19.83
C THR A 5 5.13 2.79 -19.64
N ASP A 6 4.95 3.76 -20.57
CA ASP A 6 5.63 5.06 -20.48
C ASP A 6 5.21 5.83 -19.22
N ALA A 7 3.92 5.78 -18.87
CA ALA A 7 3.40 6.42 -17.65
C ALA A 7 4.00 5.81 -16.37
N LEU A 8 4.08 4.46 -16.27
CA LEU A 8 4.71 3.81 -15.12
C LEU A 8 6.20 4.15 -15.04
N HIS A 9 6.93 4.15 -16.14
CA HIS A 9 8.35 4.49 -16.17
C HIS A 9 8.62 5.98 -15.85
N SER A 10 7.63 6.86 -16.04
CA SER A 10 7.74 8.28 -15.70
C SER A 10 7.51 8.58 -14.22
N PHE A 11 6.94 7.64 -13.46
CA PHE A 11 6.67 7.82 -12.04
C PHE A 11 7.95 8.08 -11.24
N ARG A 12 7.87 8.97 -10.25
CA ARG A 12 8.99 9.33 -9.34
C ARG A 12 8.51 9.38 -7.90
N CYS A 13 9.37 8.92 -7.00
CA CYS A 13 9.16 9.00 -5.55
C CYS A 13 10.48 9.27 -4.82
N CYS A 14 10.95 10.51 -4.83
CA CYS A 14 12.27 10.88 -4.26
C CYS A 14 12.44 10.62 -2.75
N LYS A 15 11.36 10.31 -2.04
CA LYS A 15 11.40 9.97 -0.60
C LYS A 15 11.53 8.48 -0.33
N ASP A 16 11.20 7.65 -1.31
CA ASP A 16 11.22 6.19 -1.15
C ASP A 16 11.55 5.53 -2.50
N GLU A 17 12.77 5.03 -2.60
CA GLU A 17 13.29 4.40 -3.82
C GLU A 17 12.60 3.07 -4.11
N ASP A 18 12.17 2.33 -3.09
CA ASP A 18 11.49 1.06 -3.26
C ASP A 18 10.11 1.27 -3.90
N ILE A 19 9.38 2.30 -3.47
CA ILE A 19 8.11 2.73 -4.06
C ILE A 19 8.29 3.10 -5.54
N GLU A 20 9.32 3.89 -5.88
CA GLU A 20 9.62 4.26 -7.27
C GLU A 20 10.00 3.06 -8.11
N THR A 21 10.95 2.27 -7.63
CA THR A 21 11.50 1.11 -8.33
C THR A 21 10.44 0.04 -8.59
N PHE A 22 9.57 -0.19 -7.60
CA PHE A 22 8.48 -1.16 -7.76
C PHE A 22 7.57 -0.80 -8.93
N LEU A 23 7.02 0.42 -8.96
CA LEU A 23 6.07 0.79 -10.00
C LEU A 23 6.72 0.82 -11.39
N ARG A 24 7.96 1.31 -11.48
CA ARG A 24 8.66 1.47 -12.77
C ARG A 24 9.13 0.17 -13.39
N TYR A 25 9.53 -0.81 -12.57
CA TYR A 25 10.29 -1.95 -13.09
C TYR A 25 9.74 -3.31 -12.66
N LYS A 26 8.94 -3.39 -11.60
CA LYS A 26 8.43 -4.66 -11.06
C LYS A 26 6.93 -4.86 -11.27
N ALA A 27 6.18 -3.78 -11.50
CA ALA A 27 4.71 -3.78 -11.52
C ALA A 27 4.14 -4.84 -12.50
N PHE A 28 4.63 -4.86 -13.73
CA PHE A 28 4.13 -5.81 -14.75
C PHE A 28 4.42 -7.27 -14.37
N GLU A 29 5.62 -7.58 -13.88
CA GLU A 29 5.96 -8.92 -13.42
C GLU A 29 5.03 -9.39 -12.29
N TYR A 30 4.75 -8.52 -11.33
CA TYR A 30 3.87 -8.84 -10.21
C TYR A 30 2.42 -9.05 -10.64
N LEU A 31 1.94 -8.29 -11.62
CA LEU A 31 0.62 -8.47 -12.22
C LEU A 31 0.52 -9.78 -12.99
N GLU A 32 1.48 -10.07 -13.88
CA GLU A 32 1.50 -11.29 -14.69
C GLU A 32 1.55 -12.56 -13.84
N ARG A 33 2.26 -12.51 -12.71
CA ARG A 33 2.35 -13.62 -11.75
C ARG A 33 1.19 -13.67 -10.76
N CYS A 34 0.24 -12.74 -10.84
CA CYS A 34 -0.88 -12.63 -9.90
C CYS A 34 -0.43 -12.51 -8.43
N TRP A 35 0.72 -11.90 -8.16
CA TRP A 35 1.23 -11.70 -6.81
C TRP A 35 0.55 -10.54 -6.08
N CYS A 36 0.11 -9.53 -6.81
CA CYS A 36 -0.72 -8.45 -6.28
C CYS A 36 -1.59 -7.82 -7.37
N SER A 37 -2.61 -7.10 -6.95
CA SER A 37 -3.32 -6.13 -7.79
C SER A 37 -2.70 -4.76 -7.61
N ILE A 38 -2.59 -3.97 -8.68
CA ILE A 38 -2.02 -2.63 -8.68
C ILE A 38 -3.11 -1.65 -9.09
N TYR A 39 -3.32 -0.62 -8.28
CA TYR A 39 -4.31 0.42 -8.48
C TYR A 39 -3.59 1.75 -8.71
N LEU A 40 -3.84 2.37 -9.84
CA LEU A 40 -3.26 3.64 -10.23
C LEU A 40 -4.29 4.76 -9.99
N ILE A 41 -3.84 5.84 -9.40
CA ILE A 41 -4.60 7.09 -9.30
C ILE A 41 -4.01 8.02 -10.35
N LEU A 42 -4.85 8.48 -11.28
CA LEU A 42 -4.44 9.27 -12.43
C LEU A 42 -4.79 10.74 -12.23
N ASP A 43 -4.03 11.61 -12.88
CA ASP A 43 -4.39 13.01 -13.02
C ASP A 43 -5.58 13.17 -13.98
N GLU A 44 -6.68 13.71 -13.48
CA GLU A 44 -7.93 13.85 -14.25
C GLU A 44 -7.78 14.79 -15.46
N GLU A 45 -7.11 15.93 -15.26
CA GLU A 45 -6.92 16.89 -16.35
C GLU A 45 -6.02 16.35 -17.49
N ALA A 46 -5.00 15.58 -17.12
CA ALA A 46 -4.13 14.93 -18.09
C ALA A 46 -4.91 13.83 -18.84
N PHE A 47 -5.69 13.04 -18.11
CA PHE A 47 -6.48 11.95 -18.66
C PHE A 47 -7.52 12.46 -19.67
N ASP A 48 -8.21 13.55 -19.38
CA ASP A 48 -9.16 14.21 -20.30
C ASP A 48 -8.48 14.72 -21.59
N LYS A 49 -7.19 14.99 -21.52
CA LYS A 49 -6.35 15.36 -22.67
C LYS A 49 -5.71 14.16 -23.37
N GLY A 50 -6.10 12.93 -23.01
CA GLY A 50 -5.58 11.67 -23.58
C GLY A 50 -4.17 11.31 -23.11
N LYS A 51 -3.72 11.83 -21.94
CA LYS A 51 -2.43 11.51 -21.33
C LYS A 51 -2.64 10.69 -20.08
N ILE A 52 -1.75 9.73 -19.83
CA ILE A 52 -1.74 8.96 -18.59
C ILE A 52 -0.63 9.51 -17.69
N GLU A 53 -1.02 10.22 -16.62
CA GLU A 53 -0.09 10.70 -15.58
C GLU A 53 -0.48 10.06 -14.26
N VAL A 54 0.43 9.26 -13.68
CA VAL A 54 0.20 8.56 -12.42
C VAL A 54 0.56 9.51 -11.26
N VAL A 55 -0.43 9.90 -10.47
CA VAL A 55 -0.26 10.80 -9.32
C VAL A 55 -0.01 10.04 -8.02
N ALA A 56 -0.55 8.83 -7.91
CA ALA A 56 -0.31 7.92 -6.79
C ALA A 56 -0.66 6.49 -7.18
N TYR A 57 -0.25 5.53 -6.37
CA TYR A 57 -0.66 4.14 -6.53
C TYR A 57 -0.63 3.39 -5.20
N PHE A 58 -1.32 2.25 -5.17
CA PHE A 58 -1.21 1.27 -4.10
C PHE A 58 -1.34 -0.15 -4.66
N THR A 59 -0.87 -1.12 -3.87
CA THR A 59 -1.00 -2.54 -4.22
C THR A 59 -1.74 -3.30 -3.16
N LEU A 60 -2.53 -4.29 -3.58
CA LEU A 60 -3.26 -5.19 -2.70
C LEU A 60 -2.88 -6.64 -2.99
N SER A 61 -2.66 -7.41 -1.95
CA SER A 61 -2.42 -8.85 -2.02
C SER A 61 -2.96 -9.56 -0.79
N HIS A 62 -2.89 -10.88 -0.76
CA HIS A 62 -3.17 -11.67 0.44
C HIS A 62 -1.87 -11.99 1.16
N LYS A 63 -1.87 -11.89 2.48
CA LYS A 63 -0.75 -12.30 3.33
C LYS A 63 -1.24 -13.09 4.52
N SER A 64 -0.55 -14.20 4.80
CA SER A 64 -0.75 -14.99 6.01
C SER A 64 0.43 -14.75 6.95
N LEU A 65 0.14 -14.48 8.21
CA LEU A 65 1.15 -14.29 9.24
C LEU A 65 1.06 -15.38 10.30
N LEU A 66 2.23 -15.83 10.77
CA LEU A 66 2.37 -16.57 12.01
C LEU A 66 2.42 -15.57 13.16
N PRO A 67 1.52 -15.63 14.16
CA PRO A 67 1.44 -14.62 15.22
C PRO A 67 2.45 -14.88 16.35
N GLU A 68 3.71 -15.15 16.03
CA GLU A 68 4.75 -15.59 16.96
C GLU A 68 5.07 -14.52 18.04
N ASN A 69 5.06 -13.25 17.62
CA ASN A 69 5.42 -12.11 18.48
C ASN A 69 4.20 -11.25 18.86
N ALA A 70 2.99 -11.66 18.46
CA ALA A 70 1.77 -10.94 18.77
C ALA A 70 1.17 -11.33 20.13
N SER A 71 0.61 -10.36 20.85
CA SER A 71 -0.12 -10.67 22.09
C SER A 71 -1.40 -11.45 21.81
N LYS A 72 -1.85 -12.28 22.76
CA LYS A 72 -3.10 -13.06 22.67
C LYS A 72 -4.32 -12.19 22.38
N THR A 73 -4.34 -10.96 22.87
CA THR A 73 -5.42 -10.00 22.61
C THR A 73 -5.46 -9.63 21.13
N LYS A 74 -4.31 -9.28 20.55
CA LYS A 74 -4.19 -8.92 19.12
C LYS A 74 -4.50 -10.11 18.21
N VAL A 75 -4.03 -11.32 18.59
CA VAL A 75 -4.39 -12.56 17.88
C VAL A 75 -5.90 -12.73 17.85
N LYS A 76 -6.58 -12.56 19.00
CA LYS A 76 -8.03 -12.67 19.08
C LYS A 76 -8.75 -11.61 18.26
N GLU A 77 -8.27 -10.37 18.28
CA GLU A 77 -8.86 -9.27 17.48
C GLU A 77 -8.73 -9.52 15.98
N ALA A 78 -7.55 -9.95 15.53
CA ALA A 78 -7.27 -10.18 14.13
C ALA A 78 -7.92 -11.47 13.59
N SER A 79 -7.86 -12.59 14.33
CA SER A 79 -8.36 -13.89 13.87
C SER A 79 -9.81 -14.18 14.28
N GLY A 80 -10.27 -13.59 15.38
CA GLY A 80 -11.53 -13.97 16.05
C GLY A 80 -11.35 -15.08 17.10
N PHE A 81 -10.18 -15.71 17.20
CA PHE A 81 -9.88 -16.82 18.11
C PHE A 81 -8.76 -16.45 19.07
N LYS A 82 -8.76 -17.03 20.29
CA LYS A 82 -7.69 -16.78 21.28
C LYS A 82 -6.32 -17.31 20.86
N THR A 83 -6.33 -18.31 20.00
CA THR A 83 -5.13 -18.94 19.43
C THR A 83 -5.37 -19.16 17.94
N ALA A 84 -4.36 -18.90 17.11
CA ALA A 84 -4.38 -19.17 15.68
C ALA A 84 -2.97 -19.56 15.24
N GLU A 85 -2.86 -20.59 14.42
CA GLU A 85 -1.58 -20.99 13.81
C GLU A 85 -1.16 -19.98 12.74
N SER A 86 -2.12 -19.47 11.97
CA SER A 86 -1.91 -18.39 11.02
C SER A 86 -3.12 -17.47 10.98
N ILE A 87 -2.89 -16.23 10.56
CA ILE A 87 -3.93 -15.21 10.38
C ILE A 87 -3.81 -14.64 8.98
N HIS A 88 -4.93 -14.57 8.28
CA HIS A 88 -5.00 -14.07 6.91
C HIS A 88 -5.42 -12.61 6.89
N PHE A 89 -4.73 -11.83 6.06
CA PHE A 89 -4.93 -10.40 5.88
C PHE A 89 -5.02 -10.05 4.41
N VAL A 90 -5.70 -8.96 4.10
CA VAL A 90 -5.43 -8.19 2.89
C VAL A 90 -4.25 -7.26 3.19
N LEU A 91 -3.16 -7.40 2.45
CA LEU A 91 -1.96 -6.57 2.59
C LEU A 91 -2.03 -5.39 1.62
N ILE A 92 -1.86 -4.18 2.15
CA ILE A 92 -1.44 -3.03 1.35
C ILE A 92 0.08 -3.07 1.30
N GLY A 93 0.63 -3.61 0.19
CA GLY A 93 2.07 -3.87 0.07
C GLY A 93 2.88 -2.64 -0.31
N GLN A 94 2.34 -1.82 -1.20
CA GLN A 94 2.91 -0.54 -1.61
C GLN A 94 1.84 0.55 -1.48
N LEU A 95 2.25 1.73 -1.05
CA LEU A 95 1.41 2.91 -1.02
C LEU A 95 2.30 4.13 -1.26
N GLY A 96 2.17 4.72 -2.45
CA GLY A 96 3.07 5.78 -2.87
C GLY A 96 2.40 6.88 -3.66
N LYS A 97 2.95 8.09 -3.57
CA LYS A 97 2.53 9.23 -4.37
C LYS A 97 3.70 9.81 -5.15
N TYR A 98 3.38 10.43 -6.29
CA TYR A 98 4.37 11.06 -7.14
C TYR A 98 5.07 12.20 -6.40
N MET A 99 6.39 12.16 -6.39
CA MET A 99 7.26 13.19 -5.81
C MET A 99 8.57 13.21 -6.59
N ALA A 100 8.76 14.18 -7.47
CA ALA A 100 9.99 14.32 -8.25
C ALA A 100 10.86 15.46 -7.72
N MET A 101 12.16 15.21 -7.56
CA MET A 101 13.13 16.26 -7.31
C MET A 101 13.39 17.02 -8.61
N MET A 102 13.24 18.33 -8.58
CA MET A 102 13.51 19.22 -9.70
C MET A 102 14.93 19.81 -9.62
N PRO A 103 15.53 20.29 -10.74
CA PRO A 103 16.89 20.81 -10.76
C PRO A 103 17.17 21.99 -9.80
N ASN A 104 16.14 22.67 -9.34
CA ASN A 104 16.22 23.80 -8.39
C ASN A 104 15.95 23.38 -6.93
N ASP A 105 16.12 22.11 -6.61
CA ASP A 105 15.85 21.50 -5.29
C ASP A 105 14.38 21.62 -4.81
N CYS A 106 13.47 22.02 -5.68
CA CYS A 106 12.04 21.97 -5.39
C CYS A 106 11.49 20.57 -5.63
N VAL A 107 10.46 20.20 -4.90
CA VAL A 107 9.75 18.92 -5.11
C VAL A 107 8.48 19.18 -5.92
N ARG A 108 8.38 18.59 -7.10
CA ARG A 108 7.12 18.52 -7.85
C ARG A 108 6.27 17.40 -7.28
N THR A 109 5.05 17.68 -6.94
CA THR A 109 4.05 16.71 -6.46
C THR A 109 2.67 17.12 -6.96
N TYR A 110 1.71 16.19 -6.90
CA TYR A 110 0.29 16.48 -7.12
C TYR A 110 -0.41 16.76 -5.80
N ASP A 111 -1.58 17.40 -5.87
CA ASP A 111 -2.41 17.71 -4.69
C ASP A 111 -3.23 16.47 -4.28
N ILE A 112 -2.51 15.50 -3.75
CA ILE A 112 -3.07 14.30 -3.13
C ILE A 112 -2.26 13.99 -1.86
N SER A 113 -2.95 13.74 -0.77
CA SER A 113 -2.33 13.34 0.50
C SER A 113 -2.11 11.83 0.57
N GLY A 114 -1.20 11.38 1.45
CA GLY A 114 -1.05 9.94 1.72
C GLY A 114 -2.29 9.33 2.37
N GLN A 115 -3.09 10.13 3.08
CA GLN A 115 -4.35 9.71 3.68
C GLN A 115 -5.40 9.40 2.60
N GLU A 116 -5.55 10.27 1.60
CA GLU A 116 -6.46 10.03 0.48
C GLU A 116 -6.08 8.77 -0.29
N VAL A 117 -4.80 8.51 -0.53
CA VAL A 117 -4.35 7.26 -1.17
C VAL A 117 -4.73 6.03 -0.32
N LEU A 118 -4.61 6.14 1.01
CA LEU A 118 -4.99 5.08 1.93
C LEU A 118 -6.52 4.91 1.99
N ASP A 119 -7.31 6.00 1.91
CA ASP A 119 -8.77 5.95 1.81
C ASP A 119 -9.20 5.16 0.56
N TYR A 120 -8.65 5.46 -0.62
CA TYR A 120 -8.93 4.70 -1.84
C TYR A 120 -8.59 3.22 -1.70
N ALA A 121 -7.45 2.89 -1.07
CA ALA A 121 -7.09 1.50 -0.84
C ALA A 121 -8.12 0.79 0.06
N LEU A 122 -8.58 1.44 1.12
CA LEU A 122 -9.59 0.89 2.03
C LEU A 122 -10.97 0.77 1.38
N GLU A 123 -11.36 1.71 0.52
CA GLU A 123 -12.61 1.62 -0.27
C GLU A 123 -12.61 0.39 -1.19
N VAL A 124 -11.52 0.15 -1.91
CA VAL A 124 -11.37 -1.04 -2.76
C VAL A 124 -11.43 -2.32 -1.92
N ILE A 125 -10.76 -2.34 -0.76
CA ILE A 125 -10.78 -3.49 0.15
C ILE A 125 -12.20 -3.72 0.68
N GLN A 126 -12.93 -2.69 1.08
CA GLN A 126 -14.31 -2.81 1.55
C GLN A 126 -15.25 -3.34 0.46
N ALA A 127 -15.09 -2.88 -0.78
CA ALA A 127 -15.84 -3.40 -1.91
C ALA A 127 -15.55 -4.88 -2.17
N SER A 128 -14.27 -5.28 -2.14
CA SER A 128 -13.85 -6.67 -2.33
C SER A 128 -14.30 -7.57 -1.19
N ASN A 129 -14.39 -7.04 0.05
CA ASN A 129 -14.80 -7.78 1.25
C ASN A 129 -16.26 -8.27 1.18
N GLN A 130 -17.09 -7.68 0.32
CA GLN A 130 -18.45 -8.17 0.04
C GLN A 130 -18.45 -9.48 -0.78
N LEU A 131 -17.39 -9.72 -1.53
CA LEU A 131 -17.23 -10.90 -2.39
C LEU A 131 -16.36 -11.97 -1.74
N ILE A 132 -15.24 -11.56 -1.16
CA ILE A 132 -14.28 -12.43 -0.47
C ILE A 132 -13.98 -11.81 0.88
N PRO A 133 -14.66 -12.24 1.96
CA PRO A 133 -14.55 -11.61 3.27
C PRO A 133 -13.13 -11.79 3.85
N CYS A 134 -12.57 -10.67 4.30
CA CYS A 134 -11.36 -10.61 5.11
C CYS A 134 -11.63 -9.78 6.36
N ARG A 135 -11.06 -10.19 7.49
CA ARG A 135 -11.34 -9.55 8.78
C ARG A 135 -10.50 -8.30 9.02
N CYS A 136 -9.27 -8.30 8.51
CA CYS A 136 -8.31 -7.25 8.78
C CYS A 136 -7.46 -6.91 7.57
N VAL A 137 -7.10 -5.63 7.48
CA VAL A 137 -6.07 -5.11 6.59
C VAL A 137 -4.74 -5.10 7.33
N LEU A 138 -3.65 -5.41 6.62
CA LEU A 138 -2.28 -5.36 7.09
C LEU A 138 -1.50 -4.30 6.32
N VAL A 139 -0.60 -3.63 7.00
CA VAL A 139 0.48 -2.84 6.39
C VAL A 139 1.80 -3.23 7.04
N GLU A 140 2.86 -3.23 6.26
CA GLU A 140 4.22 -3.49 6.70
C GLU A 140 5.09 -2.26 6.44
N CYS A 141 5.87 -1.83 7.42
CA CYS A 141 6.74 -0.69 7.26
C CYS A 141 8.08 -0.89 7.97
N SER A 142 9.06 -0.10 7.55
CA SER A 142 10.36 0.01 8.23
C SER A 142 10.21 0.66 9.61
N GLU A 143 11.31 0.71 10.36
CA GLU A 143 11.37 1.37 11.67
C GLU A 143 11.23 2.91 11.64
N LYS A 144 11.03 3.52 10.45
CA LYS A 144 10.82 4.97 10.32
C LYS A 144 9.61 5.42 11.13
N GLU A 145 9.86 6.07 12.25
CA GLU A 145 8.84 6.52 13.21
C GLU A 145 7.69 7.32 12.56
N LYS A 146 8.02 8.16 11.58
CA LYS A 146 7.05 8.95 10.84
C LYS A 146 6.05 8.09 10.05
N VAL A 147 6.49 6.95 9.51
CA VAL A 147 5.63 6.03 8.76
C VAL A 147 4.74 5.24 9.71
N GLN A 148 5.30 4.78 10.83
CA GLN A 148 4.53 4.10 11.87
C GLN A 148 3.45 5.02 12.45
N LYS A 149 3.83 6.30 12.72
CA LYS A 149 2.89 7.31 13.19
C LYS A 149 1.77 7.58 12.19
N PHE A 150 2.07 7.64 10.90
CA PHE A 150 1.05 7.80 9.85
C PHE A 150 -0.03 6.71 9.94
N TYR A 151 0.36 5.44 10.07
CA TYR A 151 -0.60 4.35 10.18
C TYR A 151 -1.34 4.35 11.52
N THR A 152 -0.67 4.65 12.63
CA THR A 152 -1.33 4.71 13.94
C THR A 152 -2.31 5.87 14.04
N ASP A 153 -1.99 7.04 13.50
CA ASP A 153 -2.91 8.19 13.44
C ASP A 153 -4.15 7.87 12.58
N TYR A 154 -4.01 6.96 11.60
CA TYR A 154 -5.11 6.48 10.76
C TYR A 154 -5.92 5.34 11.39
N GLY A 155 -5.58 4.93 12.60
CA GLY A 155 -6.29 3.91 13.38
C GLY A 155 -5.82 2.48 13.15
N PHE A 156 -4.64 2.28 12.57
CA PHE A 156 -3.99 0.98 12.59
C PHE A 156 -3.33 0.74 13.95
N SER A 157 -3.36 -0.50 14.39
CA SER A 157 -2.73 -0.96 15.63
C SER A 157 -1.50 -1.80 15.32
N PHE A 158 -0.43 -1.59 16.06
CA PHE A 158 0.77 -2.42 15.95
C PHE A 158 0.41 -3.89 16.24
N PHE A 159 0.78 -4.80 15.35
CA PHE A 159 0.57 -6.24 15.50
C PHE A 159 1.81 -6.91 16.10
N GLN A 160 2.90 -6.96 15.34
CA GLN A 160 4.17 -7.55 15.74
C GLN A 160 5.32 -6.99 14.90
N TYR A 161 6.54 -7.32 15.29
CA TYR A 161 7.76 -7.18 14.48
C TYR A 161 8.24 -8.58 14.10
N ASP A 162 8.49 -8.83 12.82
CA ASP A 162 8.87 -10.15 12.31
C ASP A 162 10.38 -10.34 12.14
N GLY A 163 11.19 -9.34 12.52
CA GLY A 163 12.65 -9.31 12.34
C GLY A 163 13.09 -8.41 11.19
N GLU A 164 12.16 -8.04 10.30
CA GLU A 164 12.42 -7.17 9.15
C GLU A 164 11.46 -5.98 9.11
N HIS A 165 10.16 -6.22 9.34
CA HIS A 165 9.10 -5.22 9.23
C HIS A 165 8.29 -5.07 10.50
N TYR A 166 7.88 -3.84 10.77
CA TYR A 166 6.84 -3.51 11.73
C TYR A 166 5.48 -3.71 11.07
N GLN A 167 4.68 -4.61 11.62
CA GLN A 167 3.38 -5.01 11.09
C GLN A 167 2.26 -4.34 11.87
N PHE A 168 1.39 -3.61 11.15
CA PHE A 168 0.24 -2.94 11.71
C PHE A 168 -1.03 -3.46 11.03
N TYR A 169 -2.11 -3.59 11.79
CA TYR A 169 -3.40 -4.07 11.28
C TYR A 169 -4.54 -3.15 11.65
N LYS A 170 -5.59 -3.20 10.83
CA LYS A 170 -6.86 -2.53 11.07
C LYS A 170 -8.01 -3.47 10.75
N ARG A 171 -9.02 -3.55 11.64
CA ARG A 171 -10.26 -4.29 11.35
C ARG A 171 -11.09 -3.51 10.32
N ILE A 172 -11.71 -4.26 9.41
CA ILE A 172 -12.64 -3.77 8.39
C ILE A 172 -14.01 -4.39 8.55
#